data_dfccd6e4defd3b274cab819c49faab18
#
_entry.id   dfccd6e4defd3b274cab819c49faab18
#
_cell.length_a   1.000
_cell.length_b   1.000
_cell.length_c   1.000
_cell.angle_alpha   90.00
_cell.angle_beta   90.00
_cell.angle_gamma   90.00
#
_symmetry.space_group_name_H-M   'P 1'
#
loop_
_entity.id
_entity.type
_entity.pdbx_description
1 polymer ?
#
loop_
_entity_poly.entity_id
_entity_poly.type
_entity_poly.pdbx_seq_one_letter_code
_entity_poly.pdbx_strand_id
1 'polypeptide(L)'
;MVDIALIGAGRIGKIHGGNLARQPGMRLKYVCDAVPQAASELAANLGAAVADLDRIFADAAVQAVAIASSTDTHAGLILRAAAARKAIFCEKPVDLDVGRAREVQAAVAAARVPCLIGFQRRYDPTFAALKRRLDAGEIGEVEVLAITSRDPAPPPIAYIERSGGIFKDQLIHDFDVCRWILGDEAQTVYAASSCLVDPAIAKAGDADTTAVTIRTRKGRLCQINTSRRAAYGYDQRFEVLGSGGMLAAGNHRPTEVSAHRSSGISVDTPEPFFLERYRTAYAEEMIHFAAVLRGEVAPRAGIEDGIRALEIAEAATRSAKEGRAVTI
;
A
#
# COMPACT_ATOMS: atom_id res chain seq x y z
N MET A 1 0.72 -13.31 24.93
CA MET A 1 -0.37 -12.63 24.16
C MET A 1 0.04 -11.18 24.02
N VAL A 2 0.02 -10.63 22.82
CA VAL A 2 0.43 -9.26 22.52
C VAL A 2 -0.82 -8.39 22.46
N ASP A 3 -0.91 -7.35 23.30
CA ASP A 3 -1.99 -6.37 23.28
C ASP A 3 -1.71 -5.31 22.23
N ILE A 4 -2.68 -5.08 21.34
CA ILE A 4 -2.58 -4.13 20.23
C ILE A 4 -3.74 -3.13 20.33
N ALA A 5 -3.48 -1.88 19.96
CA ALA A 5 -4.51 -0.88 19.72
C ALA A 5 -4.62 -0.55 18.22
N LEU A 6 -5.85 -0.45 17.73
CA LEU A 6 -6.17 0.03 16.40
C LEU A 6 -6.56 1.51 16.46
N ILE A 7 -5.92 2.32 15.62
CA ILE A 7 -6.18 3.76 15.47
C ILE A 7 -6.72 3.99 14.06
N GLY A 8 -7.99 4.33 13.96
CA GLY A 8 -8.75 4.43 12.71
C GLY A 8 -9.76 3.29 12.57
N ALA A 9 -11.05 3.62 12.54
CA ALA A 9 -12.17 2.68 12.37
C ALA A 9 -12.86 2.82 11.00
N GLY A 10 -12.17 3.43 10.04
CA GLY A 10 -12.62 3.55 8.65
C GLY A 10 -12.58 2.22 7.90
N ARG A 11 -12.71 2.27 6.56
CA ARG A 11 -12.75 1.09 5.70
C ARG A 11 -11.56 0.14 5.93
N ILE A 12 -10.33 0.67 5.89
CA ILE A 12 -9.10 -0.12 6.08
C ILE A 12 -8.94 -0.54 7.54
N GLY A 13 -9.29 0.32 8.50
CA GLY A 13 -9.29 -0.02 9.92
C GLY A 13 -10.16 -1.22 10.25
N LYS A 14 -11.35 -1.35 9.63
CA LYS A 14 -12.22 -2.52 9.78
C LYS A 14 -11.55 -3.81 9.29
N ILE A 15 -10.81 -3.74 8.19
CA ILE A 15 -10.07 -4.89 7.63
C ILE A 15 -8.94 -5.31 8.58
N HIS A 16 -8.07 -4.36 8.95
CA HIS A 16 -6.95 -4.64 9.84
C HIS A 16 -7.41 -5.09 11.22
N GLY A 17 -8.40 -4.39 11.80
CA GLY A 17 -8.99 -4.79 13.07
C GLY A 17 -9.54 -6.21 13.07
N GLY A 18 -10.29 -6.57 12.02
CA GLY A 18 -10.80 -7.92 11.84
C GLY A 18 -9.72 -8.99 11.66
N ASN A 19 -8.63 -8.66 10.95
CA ASN A 19 -7.49 -9.56 10.78
C ASN A 19 -6.68 -9.68 12.08
N LEU A 20 -6.41 -8.59 12.80
CA LEU A 20 -5.71 -8.60 14.08
C LEU A 20 -6.45 -9.39 15.16
N ALA A 21 -7.77 -9.21 15.27
CA ALA A 21 -8.59 -9.92 16.24
C ALA A 21 -8.59 -11.45 16.06
N ARG A 22 -8.27 -11.93 14.85
CA ARG A 22 -8.18 -13.38 14.53
C ARG A 22 -6.78 -13.96 14.63
N GLN A 23 -5.74 -13.12 14.86
CA GLN A 23 -4.37 -13.63 14.91
C GLN A 23 -4.10 -14.36 16.23
N PRO A 24 -3.64 -15.62 16.18
CA PRO A 24 -3.22 -16.34 17.37
C PRO A 24 -2.13 -15.59 18.15
N GLY A 25 -2.29 -15.48 19.46
CA GLY A 25 -1.31 -14.82 20.30
C GLY A 25 -1.41 -13.28 20.34
N MET A 26 -2.36 -12.71 19.62
CA MET A 26 -2.69 -11.28 19.64
C MET A 26 -4.04 -11.01 20.30
N ARG A 27 -4.18 -9.84 20.90
CA ARG A 27 -5.45 -9.33 21.41
C ARG A 27 -5.63 -7.88 20.97
N LEU A 28 -6.67 -7.60 20.19
CA LEU A 28 -7.09 -6.24 19.94
C LEU A 28 -7.72 -5.68 21.23
N LYS A 29 -6.93 -4.88 21.95
CA LYS A 29 -7.33 -4.35 23.25
C LYS A 29 -8.17 -3.09 23.12
N TYR A 30 -7.76 -2.19 22.25
CA TYR A 30 -8.40 -0.88 22.07
C TYR A 30 -8.66 -0.57 20.59
N VAL A 31 -9.77 0.16 20.37
CA VAL A 31 -10.06 0.84 19.11
C VAL A 31 -10.23 2.33 19.40
N CYS A 32 -9.61 3.18 18.59
CA CYS A 32 -9.70 4.62 18.62
C CYS A 32 -10.08 5.17 17.25
N ASP A 33 -10.96 6.15 17.21
CA ASP A 33 -11.27 6.91 15.98
C ASP A 33 -11.70 8.33 16.36
N ALA A 34 -11.50 9.29 15.47
CA ALA A 34 -11.98 10.66 15.63
C ALA A 34 -13.52 10.74 15.65
N VAL A 35 -14.19 9.75 15.04
CA VAL A 35 -15.66 9.59 15.09
C VAL A 35 -16.00 8.55 16.16
N PRO A 36 -16.50 8.97 17.36
CA PRO A 36 -16.72 8.07 18.49
C PRO A 36 -17.66 6.90 18.17
N GLN A 37 -18.67 7.14 17.32
CA GLN A 37 -19.60 6.10 16.90
C GLN A 37 -18.89 4.98 16.12
N ALA A 38 -18.00 5.33 15.18
CA ALA A 38 -17.25 4.36 14.39
C ALA A 38 -16.32 3.51 15.29
N ALA A 39 -15.65 4.14 16.27
CA ALA A 39 -14.85 3.43 17.26
C ALA A 39 -15.67 2.45 18.08
N SER A 40 -16.84 2.88 18.58
CA SER A 40 -17.71 2.06 19.42
C SER A 40 -18.28 0.85 18.67
N GLU A 41 -18.76 1.06 17.45
CA GLU A 41 -19.28 -0.03 16.60
C GLU A 41 -18.21 -1.07 16.28
N LEU A 42 -17.01 -0.61 15.89
CA LEU A 42 -15.92 -1.53 15.55
C LEU A 42 -15.40 -2.27 16.79
N ALA A 43 -15.25 -1.57 17.92
CA ALA A 43 -14.83 -2.18 19.18
C ALA A 43 -15.81 -3.27 19.64
N ALA A 44 -17.11 -2.99 19.62
CA ALA A 44 -18.14 -3.97 19.97
C ALA A 44 -18.10 -5.21 19.07
N ASN A 45 -17.93 -5.02 17.76
CA ASN A 45 -17.88 -6.11 16.78
C ASN A 45 -16.63 -7.00 16.95
N LEU A 46 -15.54 -6.44 17.48
CA LEU A 46 -14.26 -7.14 17.61
C LEU A 46 -13.91 -7.57 19.05
N GLY A 47 -14.82 -7.32 20.01
CA GLY A 47 -14.59 -7.64 21.42
C GLY A 47 -13.48 -6.79 22.07
N ALA A 48 -13.25 -5.58 21.57
CA ALA A 48 -12.28 -4.61 22.08
C ALA A 48 -12.95 -3.51 22.90
N ALA A 49 -12.17 -2.73 23.63
CA ALA A 49 -12.65 -1.52 24.31
C ALA A 49 -12.37 -0.27 23.48
N VAL A 50 -13.18 0.77 23.65
CA VAL A 50 -12.86 2.11 23.11
C VAL A 50 -11.88 2.80 24.05
N ALA A 51 -10.87 3.46 23.50
CA ALA A 51 -9.93 4.30 24.23
C ALA A 51 -9.52 5.51 23.40
N ASP A 52 -9.18 6.60 24.05
CA ASP A 52 -8.51 7.73 23.40
C ASP A 52 -7.01 7.48 23.18
N LEU A 53 -6.39 8.35 22.44
CA LEU A 53 -4.96 8.22 22.11
C LEU A 53 -4.07 8.30 23.35
N ASP A 54 -4.41 9.14 24.34
CA ASP A 54 -3.58 9.32 25.54
C ASP A 54 -3.57 8.04 26.36
N ARG A 55 -4.73 7.43 26.56
CA ARG A 55 -4.85 6.13 27.22
C ARG A 55 -4.10 5.02 26.48
N ILE A 56 -4.20 4.96 25.14
CA ILE A 56 -3.50 3.95 24.33
C ILE A 56 -1.97 4.07 24.50
N PHE A 57 -1.45 5.29 24.40
CA PHE A 57 0.01 5.48 24.48
C PHE A 57 0.54 5.36 25.90
N ALA A 58 -0.23 5.70 26.94
CA ALA A 58 0.14 5.55 28.35
C ALA A 58 0.03 4.11 28.85
N ASP A 59 -0.80 3.26 28.27
CA ASP A 59 -1.00 1.88 28.71
C ASP A 59 0.22 1.00 28.39
N ALA A 60 1.00 0.66 29.41
CA ALA A 60 2.18 -0.20 29.28
C ALA A 60 1.87 -1.62 28.76
N ALA A 61 0.63 -2.10 28.92
CA ALA A 61 0.23 -3.41 28.40
C ALA A 61 0.04 -3.40 26.88
N VAL A 62 -0.24 -2.25 26.26
CA VAL A 62 -0.30 -2.11 24.81
C VAL A 62 1.11 -2.13 24.24
N GLN A 63 1.47 -3.19 23.54
CA GLN A 63 2.81 -3.43 22.99
C GLN A 63 2.97 -2.91 21.55
N ALA A 64 1.86 -2.80 20.83
CA ALA A 64 1.86 -2.34 19.44
C ALA A 64 0.63 -1.49 19.10
N VAL A 65 0.76 -0.67 18.08
CA VAL A 65 -0.35 0.08 17.48
C VAL A 65 -0.45 -0.24 15.99
N ALA A 66 -1.68 -0.33 15.50
CA ALA A 66 -2.01 -0.39 14.08
C ALA A 66 -2.69 0.93 13.68
N ILE A 67 -2.00 1.74 12.87
CA ILE A 67 -2.45 3.05 12.42
C ILE A 67 -3.10 2.90 11.04
N ALA A 68 -4.40 3.09 10.98
CA ALA A 68 -5.25 2.98 9.79
C ALA A 68 -6.20 4.18 9.67
N SER A 69 -5.77 5.33 10.19
CA SER A 69 -6.46 6.61 10.17
C SER A 69 -6.22 7.37 8.87
N SER A 70 -6.56 8.65 8.78
CA SER A 70 -6.25 9.49 7.61
C SER A 70 -4.75 9.82 7.53
N THR A 71 -4.24 9.94 6.31
CA THR A 71 -2.81 10.12 6.01
C THR A 71 -2.15 11.27 6.77
N ASP A 72 -2.84 12.37 6.93
CA ASP A 72 -2.38 13.56 7.64
C ASP A 72 -2.09 13.35 9.13
N THR A 73 -2.54 12.22 9.69
CA THR A 73 -2.30 11.83 11.09
C THR A 73 -1.15 10.84 11.26
N HIS A 74 -0.71 10.17 10.19
CA HIS A 74 0.23 9.06 10.26
C HIS A 74 1.55 9.44 10.94
N ALA A 75 2.24 10.46 10.44
CA ALA A 75 3.52 10.90 11.00
C ALA A 75 3.42 11.23 12.50
N GLY A 76 2.40 11.98 12.91
CA GLY A 76 2.17 12.33 14.31
C GLY A 76 1.94 11.11 15.20
N LEU A 77 1.15 10.14 14.73
CA LEU A 77 0.87 8.92 15.47
C LEU A 77 2.06 7.98 15.54
N ILE A 78 2.86 7.87 14.47
CA ILE A 78 4.11 7.11 14.48
C ILE A 78 5.09 7.70 15.50
N LEU A 79 5.25 9.02 15.54
CA LEU A 79 6.12 9.71 16.51
C LEU A 79 5.68 9.44 17.95
N ARG A 80 4.37 9.50 18.23
CA ARG A 80 3.83 9.18 19.57
C ARG A 80 4.08 7.71 19.94
N ALA A 81 3.88 6.79 18.98
CA ALA A 81 4.12 5.37 19.20
C ALA A 81 5.60 5.08 19.48
N ALA A 82 6.52 5.69 18.71
CA ALA A 82 7.95 5.57 18.91
C ALA A 82 8.38 6.11 20.29
N ALA A 83 7.87 7.28 20.69
CA ALA A 83 8.13 7.85 22.02
C ALA A 83 7.63 6.95 23.15
N ALA A 84 6.48 6.28 22.95
CA ALA A 84 5.90 5.31 23.89
C ALA A 84 6.53 3.90 23.76
N ARG A 85 7.58 3.72 22.92
CA ARG A 85 8.26 2.45 22.64
C ARG A 85 7.34 1.31 22.23
N LYS A 86 6.28 1.62 21.49
CA LYS A 86 5.36 0.63 20.93
C LYS A 86 5.76 0.27 19.52
N ALA A 87 5.65 -1.02 19.16
CA ALA A 87 5.80 -1.46 17.78
C ALA A 87 4.69 -0.88 16.91
N ILE A 88 4.98 -0.66 15.64
CA ILE A 88 4.12 0.13 14.75
C ILE A 88 3.80 -0.66 13.48
N PHE A 89 2.53 -0.77 13.18
CA PHE A 89 2.01 -0.92 11.83
C PHE A 89 1.39 0.40 11.42
N CYS A 90 1.68 0.90 10.25
CA CYS A 90 1.04 2.10 9.72
C CYS A 90 0.69 1.92 8.25
N GLU A 91 -0.53 2.27 7.87
CA GLU A 91 -0.92 2.38 6.47
C GLU A 91 -0.06 3.38 5.72
N LYS A 92 0.07 3.15 4.42
CA LYS A 92 0.76 4.08 3.51
C LYS A 92 -0.11 5.33 3.22
N PRO A 93 0.48 6.43 2.82
CA PRO A 93 1.90 6.79 2.92
C PRO A 93 2.28 7.15 4.37
N VAL A 94 3.58 7.15 4.67
CA VAL A 94 4.07 7.59 5.99
C VAL A 94 3.68 9.04 6.26
N ASP A 95 3.83 9.89 5.25
CA ASP A 95 3.40 11.29 5.19
C ASP A 95 3.27 11.69 3.71
N LEU A 96 2.72 12.88 3.43
CA LEU A 96 2.71 13.49 2.08
C LEU A 96 3.97 14.31 1.78
N ASP A 97 4.81 14.56 2.78
CA ASP A 97 6.08 15.28 2.70
C ASP A 97 7.27 14.38 3.04
N VAL A 98 8.27 14.32 2.15
CA VAL A 98 9.47 13.48 2.33
C VAL A 98 10.29 13.95 3.53
N GLY A 99 10.40 15.26 3.77
CA GLY A 99 11.15 15.79 4.92
C GLY A 99 10.54 15.33 6.23
N ARG A 100 9.22 15.40 6.34
CA ARG A 100 8.47 14.91 7.50
C ARG A 100 8.61 13.40 7.68
N ALA A 101 8.54 12.63 6.60
CA ALA A 101 8.74 11.18 6.65
C ALA A 101 10.16 10.81 7.13
N ARG A 102 11.19 11.60 6.80
CA ARG A 102 12.56 11.41 7.30
C ARG A 102 12.70 11.75 8.79
N GLU A 103 12.01 12.77 9.29
CA GLU A 103 11.94 13.02 10.75
C GLU A 103 11.35 11.83 11.50
N VAL A 104 10.26 11.28 10.96
CA VAL A 104 9.62 10.06 11.51
C VAL A 104 10.59 8.88 11.51
N GLN A 105 11.33 8.68 10.43
CA GLN A 105 12.35 7.63 10.33
C GLN A 105 13.41 7.76 11.44
N ALA A 106 13.95 8.97 11.62
CA ALA A 106 14.95 9.21 12.65
C ALA A 106 14.43 8.91 14.06
N ALA A 107 13.19 9.30 14.36
CA ALA A 107 12.55 9.04 15.66
C ALA A 107 12.33 7.53 15.90
N VAL A 108 11.84 6.80 14.92
CA VAL A 108 11.64 5.33 15.02
C VAL A 108 12.97 4.61 15.19
N ALA A 109 14.01 5.02 14.45
CA ALA A 109 15.36 4.46 14.59
C ALA A 109 15.93 4.71 16.00
N ALA A 110 15.76 5.93 16.53
CA ALA A 110 16.19 6.26 17.89
C ALA A 110 15.45 5.45 18.96
N ALA A 111 14.16 5.22 18.78
CA ALA A 111 13.31 4.42 19.67
C ALA A 111 13.62 2.91 19.59
N ARG A 112 14.24 2.44 18.50
CA ARG A 112 14.53 1.03 18.20
C ARG A 112 13.28 0.14 18.25
N VAL A 113 12.16 0.64 17.78
CA VAL A 113 10.90 -0.13 17.71
C VAL A 113 10.69 -0.64 16.27
N PRO A 114 10.11 -1.84 16.10
CA PRO A 114 9.71 -2.30 14.77
C PRO A 114 8.67 -1.37 14.17
N CYS A 115 8.82 -1.02 12.89
CA CYS A 115 7.84 -0.26 12.15
C CYS A 115 7.63 -0.88 10.78
N LEU A 116 6.40 -1.34 10.51
CA LEU A 116 5.97 -1.93 9.26
C LEU A 116 5.00 -0.97 8.58
N ILE A 117 5.23 -0.69 7.30
CA ILE A 117 4.38 0.16 6.48
C ILE A 117 3.48 -0.71 5.59
N GLY A 118 2.21 -0.34 5.50
CA GLY A 118 1.14 -1.08 4.84
C GLY A 118 1.23 -1.11 3.32
N PHE A 119 2.25 -1.76 2.77
CA PHE A 119 2.35 -2.09 1.35
C PHE A 119 1.83 -3.50 1.10
N GLN A 120 0.50 -3.68 1.20
CA GLN A 120 -0.17 -4.96 1.13
C GLN A 120 0.16 -5.77 -0.13
N ARG A 121 0.54 -5.13 -1.25
CA ARG A 121 0.88 -5.83 -2.50
C ARG A 121 2.07 -6.78 -2.35
N ARG A 122 3.00 -6.50 -1.43
CA ARG A 122 4.13 -7.41 -1.10
C ARG A 122 3.68 -8.71 -0.44
N TYR A 123 2.43 -8.78 0.03
CA TYR A 123 1.82 -9.94 0.68
C TYR A 123 0.79 -10.64 -0.20
N ASP A 124 0.50 -10.09 -1.39
CA ASP A 124 -0.36 -10.77 -2.34
C ASP A 124 0.26 -12.10 -2.79
N PRO A 125 -0.48 -13.23 -2.70
CA PRO A 125 0.08 -14.55 -3.00
C PRO A 125 0.70 -14.66 -4.39
N THR A 126 0.07 -14.05 -5.41
CA THR A 126 0.55 -14.08 -6.79
C THR A 126 1.81 -13.23 -6.95
N PHE A 127 1.81 -12.00 -6.41
CA PHE A 127 2.97 -11.11 -6.50
C PHE A 127 4.16 -11.62 -5.68
N ALA A 128 3.90 -12.17 -4.49
CA ALA A 128 4.92 -12.81 -3.67
C ALA A 128 5.49 -14.07 -4.34
N ALA A 129 4.66 -14.86 -5.05
CA ALA A 129 5.13 -16.01 -5.83
C ALA A 129 6.02 -15.56 -7.01
N LEU A 130 5.61 -14.52 -7.73
CA LEU A 130 6.42 -13.93 -8.80
C LEU A 130 7.78 -13.48 -8.25
N LYS A 131 7.80 -12.74 -7.13
CA LYS A 131 9.06 -12.28 -6.50
C LYS A 131 9.97 -13.45 -6.09
N ARG A 132 9.43 -14.52 -5.49
CA ARG A 132 10.23 -15.71 -5.14
C ARG A 132 10.87 -16.36 -6.36
N ARG A 133 10.16 -16.43 -7.50
CA ARG A 133 10.69 -16.97 -8.77
C ARG A 133 11.79 -16.11 -9.35
N LEU A 134 11.63 -14.77 -9.25
CA LEU A 134 12.68 -13.81 -9.61
C LEU A 134 13.93 -13.99 -8.74
N ASP A 135 13.75 -14.09 -7.40
CA ASP A 135 14.86 -14.26 -6.46
C ASP A 135 15.57 -15.60 -6.65
N ALA A 136 14.87 -16.61 -7.18
CA ALA A 136 15.45 -17.89 -7.58
C ALA A 136 16.18 -17.84 -8.94
N GLY A 137 16.19 -16.70 -9.62
CA GLY A 137 16.88 -16.52 -10.91
C GLY A 137 16.19 -17.16 -12.11
N GLU A 138 14.89 -17.50 -12.01
CA GLU A 138 14.18 -18.29 -13.04
C GLU A 138 14.20 -17.67 -14.45
N ILE A 139 14.22 -16.34 -14.54
CA ILE A 139 14.27 -15.61 -15.80
C ILE A 139 15.60 -14.87 -16.03
N GLY A 140 16.64 -15.22 -15.28
CA GLY A 140 17.94 -14.56 -15.36
C GLY A 140 17.94 -13.13 -14.85
N GLU A 141 18.73 -12.26 -15.47
CA GLU A 141 18.80 -10.84 -15.09
C GLU A 141 17.52 -10.10 -15.49
N VAL A 142 16.91 -9.41 -14.52
CA VAL A 142 15.70 -8.61 -14.75
C VAL A 142 16.03 -7.35 -15.54
N GLU A 143 15.30 -7.10 -16.61
CA GLU A 143 15.50 -5.99 -17.55
C GLU A 143 14.35 -4.98 -17.51
N VAL A 144 13.10 -5.45 -17.65
CA VAL A 144 11.92 -4.59 -17.77
C VAL A 144 10.79 -5.11 -16.88
N LEU A 145 10.13 -4.19 -16.20
CA LEU A 145 8.87 -4.41 -15.48
C LEU A 145 7.77 -3.55 -16.12
N ALA A 146 6.67 -4.17 -16.52
CA ALA A 146 5.46 -3.47 -16.93
C ALA A 146 4.36 -3.66 -15.87
N ILE A 147 3.73 -2.56 -15.44
CA ILE A 147 2.64 -2.54 -14.45
C ILE A 147 1.39 -1.94 -15.09
N THR A 148 0.27 -2.64 -14.99
CA THR A 148 -1.07 -2.09 -15.20
C THR A 148 -1.76 -1.95 -13.86
N SER A 149 -2.24 -0.73 -13.54
CA SER A 149 -2.81 -0.38 -12.24
C SER A 149 -4.06 0.49 -12.44
N ARG A 150 -5.25 -0.13 -12.47
CA ARG A 150 -6.49 0.57 -12.80
C ARG A 150 -7.58 0.28 -11.78
N ASP A 151 -8.14 1.35 -11.23
CA ASP A 151 -9.29 1.28 -10.35
C ASP A 151 -10.60 1.20 -11.16
N PRO A 152 -11.66 0.56 -10.66
CA PRO A 152 -12.94 0.45 -11.38
C PRO A 152 -13.65 1.80 -11.51
N ALA A 153 -13.50 2.70 -10.54
CA ALA A 153 -14.08 4.04 -10.52
C ALA A 153 -13.23 5.00 -9.67
N PRO A 154 -13.32 6.33 -9.94
CA PRO A 154 -12.66 7.34 -9.12
C PRO A 154 -13.22 7.36 -7.69
N PRO A 155 -12.39 7.72 -6.69
CA PRO A 155 -12.89 8.04 -5.36
C PRO A 155 -13.63 9.39 -5.36
N PRO A 156 -14.39 9.70 -4.28
CA PRO A 156 -15.08 10.99 -4.16
C PRO A 156 -14.11 12.18 -4.24
N ILE A 157 -14.53 13.30 -4.84
CA ILE A 157 -13.68 14.50 -5.03
C ILE A 157 -13.12 15.02 -3.68
N ALA A 158 -13.94 15.05 -2.63
CA ALA A 158 -13.48 15.45 -1.29
C ALA A 158 -12.35 14.57 -0.71
N TYR A 159 -12.21 13.33 -1.20
CA TYR A 159 -11.05 12.49 -0.88
C TYR A 159 -9.84 12.88 -1.74
N ILE A 160 -10.02 13.08 -3.04
CA ILE A 160 -8.96 13.48 -3.98
C ILE A 160 -8.24 14.73 -3.49
N GLU A 161 -8.98 15.76 -3.06
CA GLU A 161 -8.44 17.03 -2.57
C GLU A 161 -7.48 16.90 -1.38
N ARG A 162 -7.55 15.78 -0.64
CA ARG A 162 -6.73 15.53 0.56
C ARG A 162 -5.77 14.36 0.42
N SER A 163 -5.88 13.59 -0.66
CA SER A 163 -5.12 12.35 -0.86
C SER A 163 -3.65 12.57 -1.25
N GLY A 164 -3.28 13.78 -1.65
CA GLY A 164 -1.97 14.10 -2.23
C GLY A 164 -1.86 13.82 -3.73
N GLY A 165 -3.00 13.49 -4.39
CA GLY A 165 -3.10 13.25 -5.82
C GLY A 165 -2.74 11.82 -6.23
N ILE A 166 -2.96 11.52 -7.50
CA ILE A 166 -2.86 10.16 -8.05
C ILE A 166 -1.49 9.52 -7.80
N PHE A 167 -0.40 10.28 -7.86
CA PHE A 167 0.96 9.76 -7.68
C PHE A 167 1.25 9.36 -6.23
N LYS A 168 0.79 10.13 -5.23
CA LYS A 168 1.01 9.87 -3.80
C LYS A 168 -0.03 8.92 -3.19
N ASP A 169 -1.22 8.83 -3.79
CA ASP A 169 -2.31 7.99 -3.29
C ASP A 169 -2.34 6.61 -3.96
N GLN A 170 -2.52 6.58 -5.29
CA GLN A 170 -2.69 5.34 -6.06
C GLN A 170 -1.34 4.73 -6.47
N LEU A 171 -0.50 5.51 -7.17
CA LEU A 171 0.75 4.99 -7.72
C LEU A 171 1.84 4.74 -6.69
N ILE A 172 1.72 5.20 -5.45
CA ILE A 172 2.70 4.91 -4.41
C ILE A 172 2.88 3.40 -4.20
N HIS A 173 1.84 2.61 -4.37
CA HIS A 173 1.90 1.16 -4.37
C HIS A 173 2.70 0.61 -5.55
N ASP A 174 2.55 1.21 -6.73
CA ASP A 174 3.25 0.79 -7.94
C ASP A 174 4.73 1.18 -7.87
N PHE A 175 5.05 2.31 -7.25
CA PHE A 175 6.43 2.75 -6.99
C PHE A 175 7.14 1.84 -6.00
N ASP A 176 6.44 1.41 -4.95
CA ASP A 176 6.95 0.40 -4.03
C ASP A 176 7.20 -0.95 -4.74
N VAL A 177 6.23 -1.42 -5.53
CA VAL A 177 6.36 -2.64 -6.33
C VAL A 177 7.52 -2.55 -7.33
N CYS A 178 7.70 -1.40 -7.99
CA CYS A 178 8.81 -1.18 -8.91
C CYS A 178 10.15 -1.46 -8.22
N ARG A 179 10.40 -0.84 -7.06
CA ARG A 179 11.61 -1.04 -6.27
C ARG A 179 11.76 -2.50 -5.81
N TRP A 180 10.69 -3.07 -5.27
CA TRP A 180 10.67 -4.42 -4.73
C TRP A 180 10.94 -5.49 -5.79
N ILE A 181 10.31 -5.40 -6.95
CA ILE A 181 10.47 -6.38 -8.05
C ILE A 181 11.82 -6.21 -8.74
N LEU A 182 12.19 -4.98 -9.09
CA LEU A 182 13.47 -4.73 -9.75
C LEU A 182 14.69 -4.90 -8.82
N GLY A 183 14.50 -4.87 -7.49
CA GLY A 183 15.60 -4.98 -6.53
C GLY A 183 16.64 -3.88 -6.72
N ASP A 184 16.21 -2.67 -7.10
CA ASP A 184 17.06 -1.53 -7.41
C ASP A 184 16.31 -0.21 -7.19
N GLU A 185 17.05 0.87 -6.93
CA GLU A 185 16.49 2.18 -6.68
C GLU A 185 16.27 2.97 -7.98
N ALA A 186 15.19 3.75 -8.01
CA ALA A 186 14.91 4.65 -9.12
C ALA A 186 16.01 5.71 -9.24
N GLN A 187 16.39 6.05 -10.47
CA GLN A 187 17.32 7.11 -10.80
C GLN A 187 16.64 8.26 -11.51
N THR A 188 15.80 7.94 -12.51
CA THR A 188 15.06 8.94 -13.28
C THR A 188 13.62 8.51 -13.47
N VAL A 189 12.70 9.48 -13.44
CA VAL A 189 11.27 9.30 -13.65
C VAL A 189 10.80 10.24 -14.73
N TYR A 190 10.08 9.72 -15.71
CA TYR A 190 9.27 10.50 -16.65
C TYR A 190 7.81 10.12 -16.47
N ALA A 191 6.95 11.11 -16.24
CA ALA A 191 5.52 10.91 -16.07
C ALA A 191 4.73 11.85 -16.98
N ALA A 192 3.70 11.30 -17.62
CA ALA A 192 2.65 12.06 -18.28
C ALA A 192 1.33 11.79 -17.55
N SER A 193 0.50 12.83 -17.41
CA SER A 193 -0.81 12.72 -16.77
C SER A 193 -1.87 13.48 -17.56
N SER A 194 -3.10 12.98 -17.49
CA SER A 194 -4.27 13.59 -18.13
C SER A 194 -5.50 13.35 -17.27
N CYS A 195 -6.54 14.11 -17.53
CA CYS A 195 -7.86 13.93 -16.93
C CYS A 195 -8.83 13.54 -18.04
N LEU A 196 -9.06 12.22 -18.20
CA LEU A 196 -9.83 11.62 -19.29
C LEU A 196 -11.10 10.91 -18.78
N VAL A 197 -11.26 10.80 -17.46
CA VAL A 197 -12.35 10.07 -16.81
C VAL A 197 -13.41 11.02 -16.28
N ASP A 198 -13.03 12.00 -15.43
CA ASP A 198 -13.95 12.97 -14.82
C ASP A 198 -13.31 14.36 -14.77
N PRO A 199 -13.88 15.37 -15.47
CA PRO A 199 -13.40 16.75 -15.43
C PRO A 199 -13.37 17.38 -14.03
N ALA A 200 -14.14 16.87 -13.07
CA ALA A 200 -14.12 17.34 -11.68
C ALA A 200 -12.77 17.06 -11.00
N ILE A 201 -12.08 15.99 -11.40
CA ILE A 201 -10.74 15.66 -10.90
C ILE A 201 -9.73 16.73 -11.33
N ALA A 202 -9.79 17.18 -12.60
CA ALA A 202 -8.94 18.25 -13.08
C ALA A 202 -9.19 19.57 -12.31
N LYS A 203 -10.46 19.88 -11.99
CA LYS A 203 -10.82 21.05 -11.18
C LYS A 203 -10.28 20.96 -9.74
N ALA A 204 -10.16 19.74 -9.21
CA ALA A 204 -9.52 19.50 -7.92
C ALA A 204 -7.97 19.52 -7.99
N GLY A 205 -7.39 19.79 -9.15
CA GLY A 205 -5.93 19.90 -9.35
C GLY A 205 -5.20 18.54 -9.46
N ASP A 206 -5.93 17.44 -9.75
CA ASP A 206 -5.38 16.10 -9.89
C ASP A 206 -5.59 15.53 -11.30
N ALA A 207 -5.08 14.36 -11.56
CA ALA A 207 -5.24 13.58 -12.78
C ALA A 207 -5.94 12.23 -12.48
N ASP A 208 -6.48 11.62 -13.51
CA ASP A 208 -7.12 10.30 -13.40
C ASP A 208 -6.50 9.24 -14.32
N THR A 209 -5.59 9.64 -15.19
CA THR A 209 -4.92 8.75 -16.15
C THR A 209 -3.45 9.14 -16.24
N THR A 210 -2.55 8.16 -16.06
CA THR A 210 -1.11 8.42 -16.11
C THR A 210 -0.35 7.33 -16.87
N ALA A 211 0.78 7.73 -17.45
CA ALA A 211 1.82 6.84 -17.96
C ALA A 211 3.16 7.26 -17.35
N VAL A 212 3.85 6.34 -16.71
CA VAL A 212 5.12 6.60 -16.03
C VAL A 212 6.19 5.65 -16.53
N THR A 213 7.37 6.19 -16.82
CA THR A 213 8.58 5.41 -17.10
C THR A 213 9.63 5.71 -16.05
N ILE A 214 10.19 4.68 -15.45
CA ILE A 214 11.25 4.78 -14.44
C ILE A 214 12.48 4.04 -14.96
N ARG A 215 13.65 4.67 -14.86
CA ARG A 215 14.95 4.01 -15.05
C ARG A 215 15.63 3.91 -13.69
N THR A 216 16.09 2.71 -13.36
CA THR A 216 16.82 2.47 -12.11
C THR A 216 18.30 2.78 -12.23
N ARG A 217 19.03 2.78 -11.11
CA ARG A 217 20.48 3.03 -11.05
C ARG A 217 21.28 2.02 -11.86
N LYS A 218 20.84 0.75 -11.89
CA LYS A 218 21.45 -0.33 -12.71
C LYS A 218 20.96 -0.33 -14.16
N GLY A 219 20.10 0.62 -14.54
CA GLY A 219 19.59 0.77 -15.91
C GLY A 219 18.34 -0.06 -16.23
N ARG A 220 17.78 -0.82 -15.27
CA ARG A 220 16.51 -1.53 -15.43
C ARG A 220 15.36 -0.55 -15.66
N LEU A 221 14.34 -0.96 -16.41
CA LEU A 221 13.22 -0.10 -16.78
C LEU A 221 11.93 -0.58 -16.12
N CYS A 222 11.09 0.40 -15.72
CA CYS A 222 9.71 0.14 -15.33
C CYS A 222 8.77 1.05 -16.11
N GLN A 223 7.66 0.46 -16.60
CA GLN A 223 6.55 1.18 -17.20
C GLN A 223 5.29 0.96 -16.38
N ILE A 224 4.59 2.04 -16.02
CA ILE A 224 3.36 1.99 -15.25
C ILE A 224 2.26 2.69 -16.04
N ASN A 225 1.14 2.02 -16.21
CA ASN A 225 -0.06 2.50 -16.88
C ASN A 225 -1.21 2.50 -15.86
N THR A 226 -1.78 3.69 -15.60
CA THR A 226 -2.76 3.85 -14.53
C THR A 226 -4.01 4.58 -15.04
N SER A 227 -5.18 4.16 -14.57
CA SER A 227 -6.43 4.91 -14.73
C SER A 227 -7.31 4.74 -13.51
N ARG A 228 -8.09 5.79 -13.19
CA ARG A 228 -9.16 5.72 -12.18
C ARG A 228 -10.48 5.17 -12.77
N ARG A 229 -10.43 4.51 -13.93
CA ARG A 229 -11.58 3.82 -14.53
C ARG A 229 -11.16 2.56 -15.29
N ALA A 230 -11.69 1.42 -14.85
CA ALA A 230 -11.64 0.15 -15.56
C ALA A 230 -13.04 -0.48 -15.51
N ALA A 231 -13.81 -0.32 -16.58
CA ALA A 231 -15.19 -0.77 -16.64
C ALA A 231 -15.37 -2.30 -16.48
N TYR A 232 -14.27 -3.05 -16.58
CA TYR A 232 -14.24 -4.50 -16.50
C TYR A 232 -13.79 -5.04 -15.12
N GLY A 233 -13.57 -4.19 -14.12
CA GLY A 233 -13.17 -4.57 -12.78
C GLY A 233 -11.82 -3.98 -12.35
N TYR A 234 -11.34 -4.39 -11.18
CA TYR A 234 -10.07 -3.92 -10.62
C TYR A 234 -8.89 -4.60 -11.32
N ASP A 235 -8.07 -3.82 -12.04
CA ASP A 235 -7.02 -4.35 -12.92
C ASP A 235 -5.61 -4.06 -12.37
N GLN A 236 -4.96 -5.11 -11.86
CA GLN A 236 -3.61 -5.06 -11.29
C GLN A 236 -2.77 -6.21 -11.83
N ARG A 237 -1.89 -5.91 -12.78
CA ARG A 237 -1.08 -6.92 -13.50
C ARG A 237 0.37 -6.49 -13.58
N PHE A 238 1.26 -7.47 -13.47
CA PHE A 238 2.69 -7.29 -13.65
C PHE A 238 3.20 -8.24 -14.74
N GLU A 239 4.12 -7.72 -15.55
CA GLU A 239 4.92 -8.50 -16.47
C GLU A 239 6.38 -8.13 -16.27
N VAL A 240 7.23 -9.13 -16.06
CA VAL A 240 8.66 -8.96 -15.80
C VAL A 240 9.43 -9.71 -16.85
N LEU A 241 10.16 -9.00 -17.72
CA LEU A 241 11.08 -9.54 -18.70
C LEU A 241 12.48 -9.62 -18.12
N GLY A 242 13.14 -10.73 -18.32
CA GLY A 242 14.54 -10.95 -18.00
C GLY A 242 15.28 -11.63 -19.13
N SER A 243 16.59 -11.76 -19.01
CA SER A 243 17.48 -12.30 -20.05
C SER A 243 17.20 -13.77 -20.42
N GLY A 244 16.54 -14.53 -19.56
CA GLY A 244 16.22 -15.94 -19.76
C GLY A 244 14.73 -16.25 -19.91
N GLY A 245 13.84 -15.23 -19.89
CA GLY A 245 12.41 -15.46 -20.01
C GLY A 245 11.55 -14.32 -19.44
N MET A 246 10.26 -14.61 -19.20
CA MET A 246 9.30 -13.66 -18.72
C MET A 246 8.40 -14.28 -17.66
N LEU A 247 8.07 -13.53 -16.61
CA LEU A 247 7.05 -13.90 -15.63
C LEU A 247 5.89 -12.89 -15.69
N ALA A 248 4.66 -13.39 -15.62
CA ALA A 248 3.47 -12.56 -15.60
C ALA A 248 2.58 -12.91 -14.39
N ALA A 249 2.07 -11.87 -13.74
CA ALA A 249 1.06 -11.95 -12.69
C ALA A 249 -0.24 -11.30 -13.21
N GLY A 250 -1.25 -12.10 -13.46
CA GLY A 250 -2.55 -11.67 -13.97
C GLY A 250 -3.53 -11.24 -12.87
N ASN A 251 -4.71 -10.82 -13.29
CA ASN A 251 -5.81 -10.51 -12.39
C ASN A 251 -6.42 -11.77 -11.79
N HIS A 252 -6.91 -11.64 -10.55
CA HIS A 252 -7.79 -12.63 -9.95
C HIS A 252 -9.23 -12.44 -10.42
N ARG A 253 -9.93 -13.55 -10.56
CA ARG A 253 -11.36 -13.59 -10.81
C ARG A 253 -12.06 -14.20 -9.61
N PRO A 254 -13.34 -13.89 -9.40
CA PRO A 254 -14.15 -14.53 -8.34
C PRO A 254 -14.20 -16.05 -8.47
N THR A 255 -14.29 -16.56 -9.71
CA THR A 255 -14.27 -17.99 -10.03
C THR A 255 -13.43 -18.30 -11.27
N GLU A 256 -13.02 -19.56 -11.42
CA GLU A 256 -12.36 -20.07 -12.63
C GLU A 256 -13.33 -20.64 -13.68
N VAL A 257 -14.65 -20.41 -13.52
CA VAL A 257 -15.66 -20.91 -14.44
C VAL A 257 -15.56 -20.20 -15.79
N SER A 258 -15.47 -20.98 -16.85
CA SER A 258 -15.58 -20.51 -18.23
C SER A 258 -16.79 -21.12 -18.92
N ALA A 259 -17.55 -20.31 -19.64
CA ALA A 259 -18.67 -20.76 -20.46
C ALA A 259 -18.27 -20.77 -21.94
N HIS A 260 -18.28 -21.97 -22.55
CA HIS A 260 -17.96 -22.16 -23.95
C HIS A 260 -19.28 -22.31 -24.75
N ARG A 261 -19.53 -21.40 -25.67
CA ARG A 261 -20.75 -21.36 -26.51
C ARG A 261 -20.36 -21.16 -27.98
N SER A 262 -21.31 -21.38 -28.88
CA SER A 262 -21.11 -21.07 -30.30
C SER A 262 -20.78 -19.59 -30.57
N SER A 263 -21.21 -18.69 -29.68
CA SER A 263 -20.90 -17.25 -29.71
C SER A 263 -19.52 -16.87 -29.16
N GLY A 264 -18.77 -17.82 -28.60
CA GLY A 264 -17.44 -17.58 -28.04
C GLY A 264 -17.29 -18.08 -26.59
N ILE A 265 -16.17 -17.72 -26.00
CA ILE A 265 -15.82 -18.06 -24.61
C ILE A 265 -16.05 -16.82 -23.74
N SER A 266 -16.72 -16.98 -22.61
CA SER A 266 -16.83 -15.97 -21.58
C SER A 266 -16.33 -16.49 -20.24
N VAL A 267 -15.71 -15.62 -19.46
CA VAL A 267 -15.17 -15.86 -18.12
C VAL A 267 -15.63 -14.75 -17.19
N ASP A 268 -15.52 -14.95 -15.89
CA ASP A 268 -15.79 -13.88 -14.93
C ASP A 268 -14.86 -12.66 -15.17
N THR A 269 -15.37 -11.48 -14.92
CA THR A 269 -14.54 -10.27 -14.85
C THR A 269 -13.56 -10.36 -13.69
N PRO A 270 -12.47 -9.58 -13.68
CA PRO A 270 -11.63 -9.42 -12.48
C PRO A 270 -12.47 -9.04 -11.26
N GLU A 271 -11.89 -9.28 -10.07
CA GLU A 271 -12.48 -8.83 -8.79
C GLU A 271 -12.98 -7.38 -8.89
N PRO A 272 -14.12 -7.03 -8.28
CA PRO A 272 -14.73 -5.72 -8.50
C PRO A 272 -13.94 -4.55 -7.87
N PHE A 273 -13.22 -4.82 -6.77
CA PHE A 273 -12.50 -3.76 -6.07
C PHE A 273 -11.28 -4.30 -5.31
N PHE A 274 -10.44 -3.40 -4.77
CA PHE A 274 -9.22 -3.78 -4.05
C PHE A 274 -9.51 -4.57 -2.75
N LEU A 275 -10.70 -4.39 -2.18
CA LEU A 275 -11.09 -5.08 -0.94
C LEU A 275 -11.18 -6.60 -1.14
N GLU A 276 -11.80 -7.02 -2.23
CA GLU A 276 -11.91 -8.42 -2.63
C GLU A 276 -10.56 -8.92 -3.14
N ARG A 277 -9.93 -8.15 -4.03
CA ARG A 277 -8.66 -8.51 -4.66
C ARG A 277 -7.53 -8.75 -3.66
N TYR A 278 -7.45 -7.94 -2.61
CA TYR A 278 -6.37 -8.00 -1.63
C TYR A 278 -6.78 -8.56 -0.27
N ARG A 279 -7.93 -9.23 -0.16
CA ARG A 279 -8.38 -9.83 1.12
C ARG A 279 -7.32 -10.71 1.76
N THR A 280 -6.72 -11.61 0.97
CA THR A 280 -5.64 -12.48 1.44
C THR A 280 -4.38 -11.70 1.76
N ALA A 281 -4.02 -10.71 0.94
CA ALA A 281 -2.83 -9.90 1.18
C ALA A 281 -2.90 -9.13 2.51
N TYR A 282 -4.03 -8.53 2.84
CA TYR A 282 -4.25 -7.86 4.13
C TYR A 282 -4.19 -8.85 5.32
N ALA A 283 -4.67 -10.08 5.15
CA ALA A 283 -4.55 -11.09 6.20
C ALA A 283 -3.09 -11.52 6.40
N GLU A 284 -2.37 -11.83 5.31
CA GLU A 284 -0.96 -12.19 5.32
C GLU A 284 -0.06 -11.08 5.89
N GLU A 285 -0.40 -9.82 5.63
CA GLU A 285 0.29 -8.68 6.19
C GLU A 285 0.19 -8.63 7.72
N MET A 286 -0.97 -8.92 8.29
CA MET A 286 -1.15 -9.00 9.74
C MET A 286 -0.52 -10.25 10.35
N ILE A 287 -0.48 -11.38 9.63
CA ILE A 287 0.30 -12.57 10.03
C ILE A 287 1.79 -12.22 10.11
N HIS A 288 2.29 -11.51 9.10
CA HIS A 288 3.68 -11.05 9.09
C HIS A 288 3.96 -10.04 10.23
N PHE A 289 3.06 -9.11 10.47
CA PHE A 289 3.21 -8.18 11.59
C PHE A 289 3.26 -8.92 12.93
N ALA A 290 2.43 -9.95 13.12
CA ALA A 290 2.51 -10.81 14.29
C ALA A 290 3.87 -11.48 14.45
N ALA A 291 4.46 -11.98 13.37
CA ALA A 291 5.79 -12.57 13.37
C ALA A 291 6.90 -11.52 13.68
N VAL A 292 6.75 -10.29 13.18
CA VAL A 292 7.62 -9.16 13.53
C VAL A 292 7.57 -8.86 15.03
N LEU A 293 6.37 -8.84 15.63
CA LEU A 293 6.18 -8.59 17.06
C LEU A 293 6.81 -9.68 17.94
N ARG A 294 6.89 -10.92 17.45
CA ARG A 294 7.58 -12.02 18.14
C ARG A 294 9.11 -12.02 17.91
N GLY A 295 9.61 -11.10 17.09
CA GLY A 295 11.03 -11.06 16.73
C GLY A 295 11.50 -12.17 15.78
N GLU A 296 10.59 -12.86 15.12
CA GLU A 296 10.89 -13.99 14.21
C GLU A 296 11.40 -13.50 12.85
N VAL A 297 10.93 -12.36 12.39
CA VAL A 297 11.27 -11.77 11.09
C VAL A 297 11.37 -10.24 11.19
N ALA A 298 12.13 -9.64 10.28
CA ALA A 298 12.14 -8.19 10.10
C ALA A 298 10.91 -7.71 9.30
N PRO A 299 10.48 -6.44 9.44
CA PRO A 299 9.45 -5.84 8.60
C PRO A 299 9.80 -5.97 7.11
N ARG A 300 8.88 -6.52 6.30
CA ARG A 300 9.06 -6.70 4.85
C ARG A 300 9.02 -5.38 4.08
N ALA A 301 8.33 -4.39 4.61
CA ALA A 301 8.33 -3.00 4.16
C ALA A 301 8.46 -2.09 5.38
N GLY A 302 9.53 -1.31 5.46
CA GLY A 302 9.79 -0.38 6.54
C GLY A 302 9.55 1.09 6.13
N ILE A 303 9.88 2.01 7.03
CA ILE A 303 9.74 3.46 6.76
C ILE A 303 10.60 3.88 5.56
N GLU A 304 11.81 3.32 5.38
CA GLU A 304 12.66 3.64 4.22
C GLU A 304 11.96 3.28 2.91
N ASP A 305 11.24 2.14 2.84
CA ASP A 305 10.45 1.79 1.66
C ASP A 305 9.36 2.83 1.38
N GLY A 306 8.66 3.30 2.44
CA GLY A 306 7.67 4.36 2.34
C GLY A 306 8.25 5.67 1.82
N ILE A 307 9.42 6.07 2.33
CA ILE A 307 10.14 7.28 1.89
C ILE A 307 10.55 7.17 0.43
N ARG A 308 11.17 6.06 0.03
CA ARG A 308 11.63 5.86 -1.36
C ARG A 308 10.46 5.85 -2.35
N ALA A 309 9.33 5.22 -2.00
CA ALA A 309 8.13 5.27 -2.82
C ALA A 309 7.58 6.71 -2.94
N LEU A 310 7.61 7.49 -1.85
CA LEU A 310 7.19 8.88 -1.83
C LEU A 310 8.11 9.79 -2.64
N GLU A 311 9.44 9.57 -2.61
CA GLU A 311 10.41 10.30 -3.46
C GLU A 311 10.12 10.08 -4.95
N ILE A 312 9.79 8.85 -5.36
CA ILE A 312 9.36 8.56 -6.73
C ILE A 312 8.06 9.27 -7.06
N ALA A 313 7.09 9.30 -6.12
CA ALA A 313 5.81 9.98 -6.31
C ALA A 313 5.99 11.50 -6.50
N GLU A 314 6.88 12.12 -5.73
CA GLU A 314 7.21 13.55 -5.88
C GLU A 314 7.93 13.84 -7.20
N ALA A 315 8.87 12.97 -7.60
CA ALA A 315 9.55 13.08 -8.88
C ALA A 315 8.56 12.92 -10.06
N ALA A 316 7.62 11.97 -9.98
CA ALA A 316 6.58 11.77 -10.97
C ALA A 316 5.63 12.98 -11.07
N THR A 317 5.20 13.53 -9.91
CA THR A 317 4.38 14.75 -9.85
C THR A 317 5.08 15.93 -10.54
N ARG A 318 6.36 16.13 -10.22
CA ARG A 318 7.19 17.19 -10.83
C ARG A 318 7.39 16.94 -12.31
N SER A 319 7.68 15.71 -12.73
CA SER A 319 7.86 15.34 -14.13
C SER A 319 6.60 15.60 -14.96
N ALA A 320 5.43 15.20 -14.47
CA ALA A 320 4.16 15.44 -15.16
C ALA A 320 3.85 16.94 -15.31
N LYS A 321 4.21 17.76 -14.31
CA LYS A 321 4.02 19.21 -14.34
C LYS A 321 5.00 19.91 -15.29
N GLU A 322 6.26 19.47 -15.34
CA GLU A 322 7.33 20.10 -16.11
C GLU A 322 7.46 19.53 -17.53
N GLY A 323 6.84 18.40 -17.85
CA GLY A 323 6.92 17.72 -19.15
C GLY A 323 8.30 17.16 -19.47
N ARG A 324 9.14 16.88 -18.48
CA ARG A 324 10.49 16.35 -18.63
C ARG A 324 10.83 15.26 -17.61
N ALA A 325 11.86 14.49 -17.90
CA ALA A 325 12.39 13.53 -16.94
C ALA A 325 13.01 14.24 -15.73
N VAL A 326 12.82 13.65 -14.56
CA VAL A 326 13.32 14.14 -13.28
C VAL A 326 14.26 13.11 -12.66
N THR A 327 15.42 13.54 -12.19
CA THR A 327 16.37 12.73 -11.42
C THR A 327 16.00 12.78 -9.94
N ILE A 328 16.11 11.61 -9.26
CA ILE A 328 15.90 11.43 -7.83
C ILE A 328 17.26 11.43 -7.11
#